data_803558d09094e712b177301c62b05451
#
_entry.id   803558d09094e712b177301c62b05451
#
_cell.length_a   1.000
_cell.length_b   1.000
_cell.length_c   1.000
_cell.angle_alpha   90.00
_cell.angle_beta   90.00
_cell.angle_gamma   90.00
#
_symmetry.space_group_name_H-M   'P 1'
#
loop_
_entity.id
_entity.type
_entity.pdbx_description
1 polymer ?
#
loop_
_entity_poly.entity_id
_entity_poly.type
_entity_poly.pdbx_seq_one_letter_code
_entity_poly.pdbx_strand_id
1 'polypeptide(L)'
;LVRGDEDTREFTTLVATMGITIVETLYQAGHIDPRGFFGKGRLQDVADELRSRNVPTHPWREVDLVLMHTNASARQLVGVSDAVGIEVWDRVRLLLSLFTSHASSLEARTQVRIAQMQSDRTVLRELANQATTGERAGYGGAGSTALQAIIDNMNRELSHLRKRQKKHAMAQSERRKQRSKGGAMTVGLAGYTNAGKSSLFLSLSGKEVLVKDKLFSTLETTIGRMEASPRVLLADTIGFIDHLPASTLDAFRATL
;
A
#
# COMPACT_ATOMS: atom_id res chain seq x y z
N LEU A 1 -5.16 3.84 -14.94
CA LEU A 1 -6.61 3.92 -15.18
C LEU A 1 -7.26 4.83 -14.15
N VAL A 2 -7.97 5.87 -14.59
CA VAL A 2 -8.61 6.89 -13.73
C VAL A 2 -10.10 7.00 -14.07
N ARG A 3 -10.93 7.24 -13.06
CA ARG A 3 -12.37 7.43 -13.24
C ARG A 3 -12.74 8.90 -13.12
N GLY A 4 -13.58 9.37 -14.04
CA GLY A 4 -14.06 10.75 -14.04
C GLY A 4 -12.94 11.78 -14.08
N ASP A 5 -13.14 12.87 -13.35
CA ASP A 5 -12.19 13.98 -13.23
C ASP A 5 -11.47 13.97 -11.86
N GLU A 6 -11.18 12.79 -11.33
CA GLU A 6 -10.50 12.65 -10.04
C GLU A 6 -9.12 13.32 -10.06
N ASP A 7 -8.77 13.97 -8.95
CA ASP A 7 -7.45 14.57 -8.78
C ASP A 7 -6.38 13.47 -8.62
N THR A 8 -5.51 13.38 -9.60
CA THR A 8 -4.46 12.36 -9.64
C THR A 8 -3.10 12.85 -9.14
N ARG A 9 -2.96 14.11 -8.71
CA ARG A 9 -1.67 14.72 -8.35
C ARG A 9 -0.94 13.96 -7.25
N GLU A 10 -1.63 13.59 -6.18
CA GLU A 10 -1.02 12.80 -5.10
C GLU A 10 -0.59 11.43 -5.62
N PHE A 11 -1.45 10.74 -6.38
CA PHE A 11 -1.17 9.42 -6.91
C PHE A 11 0.00 9.42 -7.90
N THR A 12 0.07 10.39 -8.80
CA THR A 12 1.20 10.55 -9.73
C THR A 12 2.51 10.83 -8.99
N THR A 13 2.47 11.59 -7.91
CA THR A 13 3.63 11.84 -7.06
C THR A 13 4.09 10.56 -6.34
N LEU A 14 3.14 9.73 -5.86
CA LEU A 14 3.44 8.40 -5.29
C LEU A 14 4.11 7.48 -6.31
N VAL A 15 3.57 7.42 -7.53
CA VAL A 15 4.11 6.63 -8.65
C VAL A 15 5.55 7.07 -8.97
N ALA A 16 5.78 8.37 -9.10
CA ALA A 16 7.10 8.94 -9.36
C ALA A 16 8.10 8.64 -8.22
N THR A 17 7.65 8.65 -6.95
CA THR A 17 8.48 8.32 -5.79
C THR A 17 8.98 6.87 -5.84
N MET A 18 8.20 5.97 -6.45
CA MET A 18 8.58 4.57 -6.67
C MET A 18 9.51 4.38 -7.88
N GLY A 19 9.85 5.44 -8.61
CA GLY A 19 10.65 5.37 -9.83
C GLY A 19 9.89 4.78 -11.03
N ILE A 20 8.56 4.73 -10.96
CA ILE A 20 7.70 4.25 -12.03
C ILE A 20 7.38 5.42 -12.96
N THR A 21 7.57 5.23 -14.27
CA THR A 21 7.23 6.22 -15.29
C THR A 21 5.83 5.97 -15.83
N ILE A 22 4.97 6.98 -15.77
CA ILE A 22 3.64 6.91 -16.37
C ILE A 22 3.79 7.24 -17.86
N VAL A 23 3.48 6.26 -18.71
CA VAL A 23 3.50 6.42 -20.17
C VAL A 23 2.24 7.12 -20.65
N GLU A 24 1.09 6.72 -20.12
CA GLU A 24 -0.20 7.29 -20.49
C GLU A 24 -1.21 7.18 -19.35
N THR A 25 -2.12 8.15 -19.27
CA THR A 25 -3.24 8.15 -18.31
C THR A 25 -4.55 8.06 -19.07
N LEU A 26 -5.29 6.98 -18.82
CA LEU A 26 -6.58 6.71 -19.47
C LEU A 26 -7.72 7.06 -18.52
N TYR A 27 -8.66 7.86 -19.01
CA TYR A 27 -9.83 8.32 -18.27
C TYR A 27 -11.10 7.67 -18.80
N GLN A 28 -12.04 7.39 -17.92
CA GLN A 28 -13.39 7.00 -18.29
C GLN A 28 -14.42 7.61 -17.33
N ALA A 29 -15.38 8.35 -17.85
CA ALA A 29 -16.53 8.84 -17.11
C ALA A 29 -17.61 7.73 -16.90
N GLY A 30 -18.61 8.01 -16.06
CA GLY A 30 -19.76 7.13 -15.83
C GLY A 30 -19.60 6.14 -14.67
N HIS A 31 -20.37 5.06 -14.65
CA HIS A 31 -20.38 4.10 -13.55
C HIS A 31 -19.14 3.21 -13.55
N ILE A 32 -18.67 2.85 -12.34
CA ILE A 32 -17.60 1.89 -12.14
C ILE A 32 -18.15 0.49 -12.43
N ASP A 33 -17.48 -0.26 -13.33
CA ASP A 33 -17.80 -1.66 -13.54
C ASP A 33 -17.36 -2.48 -12.31
N PRO A 34 -18.24 -3.34 -11.76
CA PRO A 34 -17.92 -4.13 -10.57
C PRO A 34 -16.82 -5.19 -10.79
N ARG A 35 -16.55 -5.58 -12.05
CA ARG A 35 -15.53 -6.58 -12.40
C ARG A 35 -14.31 -5.97 -13.09
N GLY A 36 -14.52 -4.97 -13.95
CA GLY A 36 -13.49 -4.43 -14.82
C GLY A 36 -12.99 -3.05 -14.44
N PHE A 37 -13.55 -2.38 -13.42
CA PHE A 37 -13.29 -0.97 -13.07
C PHE A 37 -13.66 -0.01 -14.20
N PHE A 38 -13.12 -0.20 -15.42
CA PHE A 38 -13.60 0.39 -16.66
C PHE A 38 -14.74 -0.46 -17.25
N GLY A 39 -15.59 0.13 -18.09
CA GLY A 39 -16.57 -0.62 -18.87
C GLY A 39 -15.87 -1.60 -19.83
N LYS A 40 -16.56 -2.72 -20.12
CA LYS A 40 -15.98 -3.84 -20.90
C LYS A 40 -15.35 -3.41 -22.23
N GLY A 41 -16.02 -2.55 -23.00
CA GLY A 41 -15.48 -2.05 -24.28
C GLY A 41 -14.16 -1.30 -24.10
N ARG A 42 -14.12 -0.33 -23.17
CA ARG A 42 -12.91 0.44 -22.92
C ARG A 42 -11.75 -0.40 -22.37
N LEU A 43 -12.08 -1.38 -21.52
CA LEU A 43 -11.07 -2.31 -21.01
C LEU A 43 -10.55 -3.23 -22.13
N GLN A 44 -11.41 -3.62 -23.08
CA GLN A 44 -11.00 -4.37 -24.23
C GLN A 44 -10.07 -3.57 -25.16
N ASP A 45 -10.36 -2.27 -25.38
CA ASP A 45 -9.49 -1.39 -26.15
C ASP A 45 -8.08 -1.34 -25.53
N VAL A 46 -8.00 -1.19 -24.20
CA VAL A 46 -6.72 -1.21 -23.46
C VAL A 46 -5.99 -2.54 -23.63
N ALA A 47 -6.72 -3.65 -23.55
CA ALA A 47 -6.15 -5.00 -23.71
C ALA A 47 -5.62 -5.23 -25.13
N ASP A 48 -6.33 -4.74 -26.15
CA ASP A 48 -5.94 -4.89 -27.56
C ASP A 48 -4.71 -4.02 -27.87
N GLU A 49 -4.65 -2.80 -27.33
CA GLU A 49 -3.48 -1.92 -27.43
C GLU A 49 -2.25 -2.55 -26.78
N LEU A 50 -2.40 -3.14 -25.58
CA LEU A 50 -1.33 -3.87 -24.91
C LEU A 50 -0.86 -5.10 -25.67
N ARG A 51 -1.75 -5.81 -26.38
CA ARG A 51 -1.36 -6.95 -27.22
C ARG A 51 -0.57 -6.52 -28.45
N SER A 52 -0.91 -5.36 -29.01
CA SER A 52 -0.24 -4.82 -30.21
C SER A 52 1.10 -4.11 -29.92
N ARG A 53 1.47 -3.93 -28.64
CA ARG A 53 2.64 -3.16 -28.20
C ARG A 53 4.02 -3.67 -28.64
N ASN A 54 4.11 -4.88 -29.17
CA ASN A 54 5.40 -5.47 -29.60
C ASN A 54 6.00 -4.82 -30.85
N VAL A 55 5.33 -3.84 -31.45
CA VAL A 55 5.86 -3.06 -32.57
C VAL A 55 6.90 -2.05 -32.04
N PRO A 56 8.10 -1.93 -32.68
CA PRO A 56 9.18 -1.06 -32.21
C PRO A 56 8.81 0.42 -31.97
N THR A 57 7.85 0.93 -32.72
CA THR A 57 7.38 2.32 -32.67
C THR A 57 6.20 2.53 -31.70
N HIS A 58 5.71 1.45 -31.07
CA HIS A 58 4.52 1.53 -30.22
C HIS A 58 4.81 2.30 -28.93
N PRO A 59 4.01 3.31 -28.54
CA PRO A 59 4.24 4.09 -27.33
C PRO A 59 4.19 3.24 -26.05
N TRP A 60 3.45 2.12 -26.04
CA TRP A 60 3.33 1.22 -24.89
C TRP A 60 4.28 0.03 -24.93
N ARG A 61 5.29 0.03 -25.76
CA ARG A 61 6.22 -1.09 -25.92
C ARG A 61 6.82 -1.58 -24.59
N GLU A 62 7.17 -0.64 -23.71
CA GLU A 62 7.80 -0.93 -22.41
C GLU A 62 6.80 -0.91 -21.23
N VAL A 63 5.49 -0.91 -21.52
CA VAL A 63 4.48 -0.95 -20.46
C VAL A 63 4.41 -2.38 -19.93
N ASP A 64 4.76 -2.55 -18.67
CA ASP A 64 4.75 -3.81 -17.93
C ASP A 64 3.76 -3.81 -16.75
N LEU A 65 3.19 -2.64 -16.42
CA LEU A 65 2.32 -2.44 -15.28
C LEU A 65 1.12 -1.57 -15.64
N VAL A 66 -0.07 -1.98 -15.20
CA VAL A 66 -1.28 -1.15 -15.19
C VAL A 66 -1.56 -0.67 -13.77
N LEU A 67 -1.69 0.64 -13.59
CA LEU A 67 -2.06 1.26 -12.32
C LEU A 67 -3.54 1.66 -12.32
N MET A 68 -4.26 1.33 -11.26
CA MET A 68 -5.65 1.75 -11.04
C MET A 68 -5.68 2.84 -9.96
N HIS A 69 -6.20 4.01 -10.32
CA HIS A 69 -6.38 5.14 -9.37
C HIS A 69 -7.61 4.89 -8.49
N THR A 70 -7.58 3.83 -7.72
CA THR A 70 -8.65 3.46 -6.77
C THR A 70 -8.15 2.42 -5.77
N ASN A 71 -8.90 2.22 -4.70
CA ASN A 71 -8.79 1.04 -3.85
C ASN A 71 -9.66 -0.07 -4.46
N ALA A 72 -9.09 -0.86 -5.36
CA ALA A 72 -9.84 -1.84 -6.12
C ALA A 72 -10.33 -3.02 -5.25
N SER A 73 -11.50 -3.54 -5.55
CA SER A 73 -11.92 -4.84 -5.02
C SER A 73 -11.07 -5.96 -5.63
N ALA A 74 -10.96 -7.09 -4.92
CA ALA A 74 -10.25 -8.26 -5.45
C ALA A 74 -10.82 -8.70 -6.81
N ARG A 75 -12.14 -8.61 -6.99
CA ARG A 75 -12.82 -8.92 -8.24
C ARG A 75 -12.42 -8.01 -9.39
N GLN A 76 -12.24 -6.72 -9.12
CA GLN A 76 -11.74 -5.76 -10.11
C GLN A 76 -10.29 -6.01 -10.46
N LEU A 77 -9.43 -6.25 -9.46
CA LEU A 77 -8.02 -6.56 -9.71
C LEU A 77 -7.87 -7.80 -10.60
N VAL A 78 -8.59 -8.88 -10.28
CA VAL A 78 -8.57 -10.11 -11.08
C VAL A 78 -9.14 -9.85 -12.47
N GLY A 79 -10.30 -9.19 -12.57
CA GLY A 79 -10.96 -8.93 -13.86
C GLY A 79 -10.13 -8.05 -14.79
N VAL A 80 -9.47 -7.02 -14.26
CA VAL A 80 -8.56 -6.16 -15.05
C VAL A 80 -7.32 -6.95 -15.45
N SER A 81 -6.68 -7.67 -14.50
CA SER A 81 -5.48 -8.47 -14.78
C SER A 81 -5.72 -9.54 -15.86
N ASP A 82 -6.86 -10.21 -15.79
CA ASP A 82 -7.26 -11.21 -16.82
C ASP A 82 -7.47 -10.57 -18.21
N ALA A 83 -8.02 -9.36 -18.25
CA ALA A 83 -8.26 -8.66 -19.50
C ALA A 83 -6.95 -8.14 -20.14
N VAL A 84 -6.09 -7.51 -19.36
CA VAL A 84 -4.88 -6.86 -19.86
C VAL A 84 -3.68 -7.79 -20.00
N GLY A 85 -3.65 -8.90 -19.26
CA GLY A 85 -2.59 -9.93 -19.33
C GLY A 85 -1.23 -9.52 -18.79
N ILE A 86 -1.17 -8.40 -18.04
CA ILE A 86 0.05 -7.92 -17.34
C ILE A 86 -0.26 -7.60 -15.88
N GLU A 87 0.76 -7.26 -15.10
CA GLU A 87 0.60 -6.94 -13.69
C GLU A 87 -0.29 -5.70 -13.50
N VAL A 88 -1.18 -5.77 -12.51
CA VAL A 88 -2.12 -4.69 -12.17
C VAL A 88 -1.96 -4.34 -10.71
N TRP A 89 -1.71 -3.07 -10.42
CA TRP A 89 -1.68 -2.55 -9.08
C TRP A 89 -2.79 -1.52 -8.86
N ASP A 90 -3.42 -1.59 -7.72
CA ASP A 90 -4.27 -0.54 -7.23
C ASP A 90 -3.50 0.42 -6.30
N ARG A 91 -4.19 1.42 -5.77
CA ARG A 91 -3.61 2.38 -4.82
C ARG A 91 -3.04 1.70 -3.57
N VAL A 92 -3.71 0.66 -3.07
CA VAL A 92 -3.26 -0.09 -1.89
C VAL A 92 -1.94 -0.82 -2.16
N ARG A 93 -1.86 -1.51 -3.29
CA ARG A 93 -0.64 -2.23 -3.70
C ARG A 93 0.54 -1.29 -3.88
N LEU A 94 0.32 -0.14 -4.54
CA LEU A 94 1.34 0.89 -4.73
C LEU A 94 1.87 1.40 -3.39
N LEU A 95 0.99 1.74 -2.46
CA LEU A 95 1.36 2.21 -1.11
C LEU A 95 2.10 1.15 -0.31
N LEU A 96 1.66 -0.10 -0.35
CA LEU A 96 2.34 -1.20 0.36
C LEU A 96 3.73 -1.46 -0.22
N SER A 97 3.91 -1.34 -1.54
CA SER A 97 5.23 -1.42 -2.18
C SER A 97 6.14 -0.28 -1.76
N LEU A 98 5.62 0.94 -1.70
CA LEU A 98 6.35 2.11 -1.20
C LEU A 98 6.78 1.91 0.26
N PHE A 99 5.87 1.44 1.12
CA PHE A 99 6.19 1.19 2.52
C PHE A 99 7.21 0.07 2.70
N THR A 100 7.21 -0.93 1.83
CA THR A 100 8.23 -1.99 1.83
C THR A 100 9.61 -1.43 1.59
N SER A 101 9.75 -0.51 0.65
CA SER A 101 11.04 0.12 0.32
C SER A 101 11.56 1.06 1.42
N HIS A 102 10.67 1.60 2.27
CA HIS A 102 11.03 2.54 3.35
C HIS A 102 11.08 1.89 4.75
N ALA A 103 10.57 0.68 4.92
CA ALA A 103 10.57 -0.01 6.21
C ALA A 103 11.99 -0.41 6.62
N SER A 104 12.56 0.29 7.61
CA SER A 104 13.92 0.05 8.09
C SER A 104 13.93 -0.92 9.27
N SER A 105 12.99 -0.81 10.21
CA SER A 105 12.90 -1.69 11.38
C SER A 105 12.25 -3.03 11.06
N LEU A 106 12.55 -4.01 11.90
CA LEU A 106 11.90 -5.31 11.84
C LEU A 106 10.39 -5.24 12.11
N GLU A 107 9.98 -4.28 12.94
CA GLU A 107 8.58 -4.05 13.28
C GLU A 107 7.81 -3.50 12.09
N ALA A 108 8.32 -2.45 11.44
CA ALA A 108 7.73 -1.88 10.24
C ALA A 108 7.65 -2.91 9.11
N ARG A 109 8.74 -3.65 8.86
CA ARG A 109 8.74 -4.73 7.86
C ARG A 109 7.68 -5.80 8.15
N THR A 110 7.53 -6.18 9.43
CA THR A 110 6.51 -7.16 9.84
C THR A 110 5.10 -6.62 9.60
N GLN A 111 4.85 -5.34 9.88
CA GLN A 111 3.54 -4.70 9.66
C GLN A 111 3.19 -4.62 8.18
N VAL A 112 4.12 -4.13 7.36
CA VAL A 112 3.94 -4.06 5.90
C VAL A 112 3.70 -5.46 5.32
N ARG A 113 4.48 -6.46 5.76
CA ARG A 113 4.32 -7.85 5.31
C ARG A 113 2.93 -8.41 5.66
N ILE A 114 2.42 -8.13 6.87
CA ILE A 114 1.06 -8.52 7.26
C ILE A 114 0.03 -7.88 6.32
N ALA A 115 0.14 -6.58 6.03
CA ALA A 115 -0.79 -5.87 5.16
C ALA A 115 -0.75 -6.42 3.72
N GLN A 116 0.45 -6.65 3.18
CA GLN A 116 0.62 -7.26 1.86
C GLN A 116 -0.03 -8.64 1.79
N MET A 117 0.28 -9.52 2.74
CA MET A 117 -0.28 -10.87 2.77
C MET A 117 -1.81 -10.86 2.93
N GLN A 118 -2.39 -9.89 3.64
CA GLN A 118 -3.84 -9.74 3.75
C GLN A 118 -4.46 -9.34 2.40
N SER A 119 -3.84 -8.40 1.69
CA SER A 119 -4.26 -7.99 0.35
C SER A 119 -4.16 -9.15 -0.64
N ASP A 120 -3.00 -9.78 -0.73
CA ASP A 120 -2.74 -10.91 -1.64
C ASP A 120 -3.69 -12.08 -1.38
N ARG A 121 -3.95 -12.40 -0.10
CA ARG A 121 -4.90 -13.44 0.29
C ARG A 121 -6.32 -13.17 -0.22
N THR A 122 -6.74 -11.90 -0.21
CA THR A 122 -8.07 -11.51 -0.69
C THR A 122 -8.18 -11.73 -2.20
N VAL A 123 -7.15 -11.40 -2.95
CA VAL A 123 -7.07 -11.65 -4.40
C VAL A 123 -7.03 -13.16 -4.71
N LEU A 124 -6.22 -13.93 -3.96
CA LEU A 124 -6.14 -15.39 -4.16
C LEU A 124 -7.48 -16.10 -3.86
N ARG A 125 -8.23 -15.63 -2.87
CA ARG A 125 -9.59 -16.15 -2.60
C ARG A 125 -10.54 -15.87 -3.75
N GLU A 126 -10.48 -14.68 -4.35
CA GLU A 126 -11.30 -14.38 -5.52
C GLU A 126 -10.93 -15.27 -6.70
N LEU A 127 -9.63 -15.50 -6.96
CA LEU A 127 -9.17 -16.44 -7.98
C LEU A 127 -9.65 -17.86 -7.71
N ALA A 128 -9.61 -18.33 -6.47
CA ALA A 128 -10.10 -19.65 -6.08
C ALA A 128 -11.61 -19.77 -6.30
N ASN A 129 -12.39 -18.75 -5.96
CA ASN A 129 -13.83 -18.71 -6.18
C ASN A 129 -14.18 -18.77 -7.68
N GLN A 130 -13.47 -18.01 -8.52
CA GLN A 130 -13.68 -18.04 -9.98
C GLN A 130 -13.31 -19.41 -10.57
N ALA A 131 -12.27 -20.05 -10.07
CA ALA A 131 -11.88 -21.40 -10.51
C ALA A 131 -12.95 -22.45 -10.18
N THR A 132 -13.67 -22.29 -9.06
CA THR A 132 -14.75 -23.22 -8.63
C THR A 132 -16.08 -22.96 -9.33
N THR A 133 -16.36 -21.72 -9.73
CA THR A 133 -17.63 -21.36 -10.40
C THR A 133 -17.62 -21.62 -11.91
N GLY A 134 -16.54 -22.16 -12.47
CA GLY A 134 -16.44 -22.49 -13.90
C GLY A 134 -16.26 -21.28 -14.83
N GLU A 135 -16.08 -20.10 -14.31
CA GLU A 135 -15.79 -18.88 -15.10
C GLU A 135 -14.40 -18.94 -15.78
N ARG A 136 -13.54 -19.89 -15.37
CA ARG A 136 -12.27 -20.27 -16.04
C ARG A 136 -12.35 -21.71 -16.54
N ALA A 137 -12.76 -21.87 -17.78
CA ALA A 137 -12.72 -23.18 -18.46
C ALA A 137 -11.25 -23.65 -18.56
N GLY A 138 -10.92 -24.78 -17.90
CA GLY A 138 -9.62 -25.43 -18.03
C GLY A 138 -8.82 -25.71 -16.77
N TYR A 139 -9.13 -25.12 -15.64
CA TYR A 139 -8.50 -25.46 -14.35
C TYR A 139 -9.40 -26.42 -13.56
N GLY A 140 -9.46 -27.67 -13.97
CA GLY A 140 -10.10 -28.76 -13.20
C GLY A 140 -9.43 -28.89 -11.81
N GLY A 141 -10.19 -29.32 -10.80
CA GLY A 141 -9.92 -29.51 -9.38
C GLY A 141 -8.51 -29.35 -8.78
N ALA A 142 -7.46 -29.64 -9.53
CA ALA A 142 -6.07 -29.49 -9.10
C ALA A 142 -5.65 -28.03 -8.86
N GLY A 143 -6.14 -27.08 -9.66
CA GLY A 143 -5.80 -25.66 -9.53
C GLY A 143 -6.44 -25.02 -8.29
N SER A 144 -7.69 -25.33 -7.99
CA SER A 144 -8.39 -24.85 -6.78
C SER A 144 -7.76 -25.40 -5.50
N THR A 145 -7.32 -26.66 -5.52
CA THR A 145 -6.63 -27.29 -4.39
C THR A 145 -5.27 -26.65 -4.14
N ALA A 146 -4.51 -26.34 -5.19
CA ALA A 146 -3.23 -25.66 -5.06
C ALA A 146 -3.39 -24.23 -4.51
N LEU A 147 -4.37 -23.45 -5.00
CA LEU A 147 -4.69 -22.13 -4.47
C LEU A 147 -5.12 -22.19 -3.01
N GLN A 148 -5.94 -23.18 -2.64
CA GLN A 148 -6.34 -23.37 -1.26
C GLN A 148 -5.14 -23.67 -0.33
N ALA A 149 -4.22 -24.53 -0.76
CA ALA A 149 -3.00 -24.83 -0.03
C ALA A 149 -2.12 -23.58 0.20
N ILE A 150 -2.01 -22.70 -0.82
CA ILE A 150 -1.31 -21.41 -0.70
C ILE A 150 -2.01 -20.52 0.33
N ILE A 151 -3.34 -20.39 0.26
CA ILE A 151 -4.14 -19.59 1.21
C ILE A 151 -3.96 -20.10 2.64
N ASP A 152 -3.96 -21.42 2.86
CA ASP A 152 -3.78 -22.02 4.18
C ASP A 152 -2.37 -21.79 4.73
N ASN A 153 -1.35 -21.84 3.87
CA ASN A 153 0.01 -21.47 4.26
C ASN A 153 0.10 -20.00 4.66
N MET A 154 -0.49 -19.10 3.88
CA MET A 154 -0.56 -17.67 4.20
C MET A 154 -1.30 -17.42 5.52
N ASN A 155 -2.38 -18.14 5.80
CA ASN A 155 -3.11 -18.00 7.07
C ASN A 155 -2.24 -18.39 8.27
N ARG A 156 -1.42 -19.45 8.15
CA ARG A 156 -0.46 -19.86 9.20
C ARG A 156 0.62 -18.80 9.43
N GLU A 157 1.22 -18.31 8.34
CA GLU A 157 2.22 -17.25 8.40
C GLU A 157 1.65 -15.96 9.02
N LEU A 158 0.47 -15.51 8.58
CA LEU A 158 -0.24 -14.36 9.14
C LEU A 158 -0.49 -14.52 10.65
N SER A 159 -0.90 -15.69 11.09
CA SER A 159 -1.11 -15.96 12.52
C SER A 159 0.18 -15.81 13.31
N HIS A 160 1.29 -16.33 12.80
CA HIS A 160 2.61 -16.21 13.40
C HIS A 160 3.09 -14.75 13.48
N LEU A 161 2.98 -14.02 12.37
CA LEU A 161 3.39 -12.61 12.31
C LEU A 161 2.55 -11.73 13.25
N ARG A 162 1.23 -11.95 13.33
CA ARG A 162 0.35 -11.23 14.26
C ARG A 162 0.67 -11.50 15.73
N LYS A 163 1.00 -12.74 16.10
CA LYS A 163 1.45 -13.06 17.45
C LYS A 163 2.73 -12.29 17.80
N ARG A 164 3.68 -12.24 16.88
CA ARG A 164 4.92 -11.48 17.03
C ARG A 164 4.64 -9.98 17.18
N GLN A 165 3.81 -9.40 16.30
CA GLN A 165 3.39 -8.00 16.37
C GLN A 165 2.75 -7.67 17.73
N LYS A 166 1.83 -8.51 18.22
CA LYS A 166 1.18 -8.32 19.53
C LYS A 166 2.20 -8.30 20.69
N LYS A 167 3.19 -9.19 20.65
CA LYS A 167 4.27 -9.21 21.66
C LYS A 167 5.09 -7.92 21.64
N HIS A 168 5.44 -7.42 20.47
CA HIS A 168 6.16 -6.14 20.32
C HIS A 168 5.31 -4.95 20.79
N ALA A 169 4.03 -4.89 20.44
CA ALA A 169 3.12 -3.84 20.88
C ALA A 169 2.97 -3.79 22.41
N MET A 170 2.91 -4.95 23.06
CA MET A 170 2.90 -5.03 24.53
C MET A 170 4.19 -4.46 25.14
N ALA A 171 5.36 -4.83 24.62
CA ALA A 171 6.63 -4.32 25.11
C ALA A 171 6.77 -2.79 24.90
N GLN A 172 6.30 -2.25 23.79
CA GLN A 172 6.25 -0.81 23.53
C GLN A 172 5.29 -0.11 24.50
N SER A 173 4.10 -0.66 24.73
CA SER A 173 3.13 -0.09 25.67
C SER A 173 3.73 0.02 27.09
N GLU A 174 4.45 -1.00 27.54
CA GLU A 174 5.11 -0.97 28.84
C GLU A 174 6.20 0.09 28.93
N ARG A 175 7.01 0.24 27.88
CA ARG A 175 8.00 1.33 27.77
C ARG A 175 7.36 2.73 27.77
N ARG A 176 6.18 2.90 27.14
CA ARG A 176 5.42 4.16 27.20
C ARG A 176 4.94 4.46 28.60
N LYS A 177 4.38 3.47 29.33
CA LYS A 177 3.95 3.61 30.72
C LYS A 177 5.11 4.01 31.65
N GLN A 178 6.27 3.38 31.48
CA GLN A 178 7.47 3.73 32.26
C GLN A 178 7.93 5.17 32.04
N ARG A 179 7.91 5.64 30.77
CA ARG A 179 8.24 7.05 30.43
C ARG A 179 7.26 8.04 31.04
N SER A 180 5.96 7.73 30.99
CA SER A 180 4.92 8.58 31.60
C SER A 180 5.08 8.66 33.12
N LYS A 181 5.44 7.57 33.81
CA LYS A 181 5.75 7.55 35.26
C LYS A 181 6.96 8.43 35.60
N GLY A 182 7.92 8.59 34.68
CA GLY A 182 9.06 9.47 34.81
C GLY A 182 8.76 10.97 34.60
N GLY A 183 7.49 11.36 34.42
CA GLY A 183 7.06 12.75 34.25
C GLY A 183 7.38 13.35 32.88
N ALA A 184 7.74 12.52 31.88
CA ALA A 184 7.94 12.98 30.53
C ALA A 184 6.60 13.12 29.78
N MET A 185 6.36 14.30 29.19
CA MET A 185 5.23 14.53 28.28
C MET A 185 5.64 14.16 26.87
N THR A 186 4.75 13.49 26.12
CA THR A 186 4.99 13.19 24.70
C THR A 186 4.03 14.00 23.83
N VAL A 187 4.60 14.74 22.87
CA VAL A 187 3.87 15.52 21.88
C VAL A 187 4.09 14.89 20.51
N GLY A 188 3.02 14.44 19.85
CA GLY A 188 3.06 13.90 18.50
C GLY A 188 2.87 14.98 17.44
N LEU A 189 3.67 14.94 16.38
CA LEU A 189 3.50 15.80 15.20
C LEU A 189 2.59 15.07 14.21
N ALA A 190 1.45 15.67 13.90
CA ALA A 190 0.47 15.11 12.98
C ALA A 190 0.19 16.05 11.81
N GLY A 191 -0.06 15.51 10.63
CA GLY A 191 -0.35 16.27 9.42
C GLY A 191 -0.10 15.44 8.16
N TYR A 192 -0.42 15.98 6.99
CA TYR A 192 -0.22 15.31 5.70
C TYR A 192 1.25 14.99 5.41
N THR A 193 1.48 14.04 4.52
CA THR A 193 2.81 13.78 3.97
C THR A 193 3.37 15.04 3.33
N ASN A 194 4.67 15.26 3.48
CA ASN A 194 5.37 16.46 2.98
C ASN A 194 4.89 17.82 3.57
N ALA A 195 4.18 17.81 4.71
CA ALA A 195 3.76 19.04 5.41
C ALA A 195 4.84 19.64 6.32
N GLY A 196 6.09 19.18 6.21
CA GLY A 196 7.21 19.70 7.00
C GLY A 196 7.32 19.15 8.43
N LYS A 197 6.61 18.06 8.81
CA LYS A 197 6.67 17.49 10.16
C LYS A 197 8.08 17.11 10.60
N SER A 198 8.82 16.39 9.78
CA SER A 198 10.19 15.94 10.06
C SER A 198 11.16 17.11 10.10
N SER A 199 10.95 18.17 9.31
CA SER A 199 11.72 19.41 9.38
C SER A 199 11.47 20.15 10.69
N LEU A 200 10.22 20.23 11.13
CA LEU A 200 9.86 20.82 12.42
C LEU A 200 10.42 19.99 13.59
N PHE A 201 10.35 18.64 13.48
CA PHE A 201 10.94 17.76 14.49
C PHE A 201 12.45 17.99 14.62
N LEU A 202 13.19 18.06 13.51
CA LEU A 202 14.63 18.34 13.49
C LEU A 202 14.93 19.69 14.16
N SER A 203 14.19 20.74 13.80
CA SER A 203 14.36 22.09 14.35
C SER A 203 14.13 22.16 15.86
N LEU A 204 13.19 21.37 16.40
CA LEU A 204 12.83 21.40 17.82
C LEU A 204 13.63 20.42 18.69
N SER A 205 14.12 19.34 18.13
CA SER A 205 14.81 18.28 18.88
C SER A 205 16.30 18.20 18.62
N GLY A 206 16.82 18.91 17.62
CA GLY A 206 18.23 18.79 17.17
C GLY A 206 18.61 17.39 16.68
N LYS A 207 17.67 16.42 16.75
CA LYS A 207 17.94 15.04 16.37
C LYS A 207 17.81 14.87 14.87
N GLU A 208 18.91 14.46 14.23
CA GLU A 208 18.90 14.16 12.79
C GLU A 208 17.85 13.08 12.46
N VAL A 209 16.94 13.43 11.60
CA VAL A 209 16.01 12.54 10.92
C VAL A 209 16.22 12.70 9.42
N LEU A 210 15.92 11.67 8.68
CA LEU A 210 16.06 11.65 7.23
C LEU A 210 14.99 12.59 6.64
N VAL A 211 15.29 13.89 6.60
CA VAL A 211 14.45 14.88 5.92
C VAL A 211 14.77 14.76 4.42
N LYS A 212 13.90 14.09 3.68
CA LYS A 212 13.95 14.05 2.22
C LYS A 212 12.69 14.70 1.68
N ASP A 213 12.84 15.43 0.61
CA ASP A 213 11.72 16.01 -0.16
C ASP A 213 11.01 14.90 -0.97
N LYS A 214 10.60 13.86 -0.25
CA LYS A 214 9.91 12.66 -0.78
C LYS A 214 8.73 12.35 0.13
N LEU A 215 7.66 11.87 -0.47
CA LEU A 215 6.51 11.35 0.26
C LEU A 215 6.99 10.19 1.17
N PHE A 216 6.51 10.18 2.42
CA PHE A 216 6.83 9.15 3.43
C PHE A 216 8.32 9.06 3.81
N SER A 217 8.96 10.19 4.01
CA SER A 217 10.31 10.22 4.59
C SER A 217 10.36 9.55 5.99
N THR A 218 9.24 9.57 6.71
CA THR A 218 9.06 8.93 8.02
C THR A 218 7.99 7.85 7.93
N LEU A 219 8.37 6.58 8.00
CA LEU A 219 7.46 5.44 8.12
C LEU A 219 7.36 4.95 9.58
N GLU A 220 8.34 5.25 10.39
CA GLU A 220 8.45 4.84 11.78
C GLU A 220 8.45 6.05 12.69
N THR A 221 7.70 5.97 13.80
CA THR A 221 7.68 7.06 14.78
C THR A 221 9.09 7.29 15.35
N THR A 222 9.69 8.42 15.06
CA THR A 222 10.96 8.82 15.66
C THR A 222 10.71 9.67 16.89
N ILE A 223 11.37 9.33 18.01
CA ILE A 223 11.25 10.08 19.27
C ILE A 223 12.54 10.86 19.52
N GLY A 224 12.41 12.15 19.77
CA GLY A 224 13.49 13.05 20.21
C GLY A 224 13.10 13.84 21.46
N ARG A 225 14.08 14.37 22.17
CA ARG A 225 13.83 15.32 23.27
C ARG A 225 13.78 16.72 22.69
N MET A 226 12.86 17.53 23.18
CA MET A 226 12.80 18.94 22.83
C MET A 226 13.98 19.69 23.52
N GLU A 227 14.79 20.39 22.73
CA GLU A 227 15.96 21.11 23.29
C GLU A 227 15.59 22.15 24.33
N ALA A 228 14.55 22.93 24.04
CA ALA A 228 14.06 23.97 24.96
C ALA A 228 13.39 23.44 26.26
N SER A 229 12.96 22.15 26.24
CA SER A 229 12.31 21.50 27.38
C SER A 229 12.60 19.99 27.41
N PRO A 230 13.67 19.53 28.06
CA PRO A 230 14.13 18.14 28.05
C PRO A 230 13.13 17.11 28.60
N ARG A 231 12.09 17.56 29.32
CA ARG A 231 10.99 16.70 29.80
C ARG A 231 9.92 16.46 28.74
N VAL A 232 9.94 17.20 27.63
CA VAL A 232 9.03 17.02 26.51
C VAL A 232 9.70 16.14 25.47
N LEU A 233 9.04 15.04 25.13
CA LEU A 233 9.42 14.17 24.04
C LEU A 233 8.58 14.53 22.82
N LEU A 234 9.24 14.76 21.70
CA LEU A 234 8.60 14.95 20.41
C LEU A 234 8.56 13.60 19.69
N ALA A 235 7.44 13.31 19.05
CA ALA A 235 7.27 12.12 18.21
C ALA A 235 6.94 12.58 16.78
N ASP A 236 7.86 12.32 15.83
CA ASP A 236 7.59 12.46 14.41
C ASP A 236 6.84 11.23 13.92
N THR A 237 5.67 11.43 13.31
CA THR A 237 4.79 10.35 12.90
C THR A 237 4.65 10.30 11.37
N ILE A 238 4.13 9.18 10.87
CA ILE A 238 3.73 9.03 9.46
C ILE A 238 2.76 10.15 9.08
N GLY A 239 2.93 10.72 7.88
CA GLY A 239 1.99 11.69 7.34
C GLY A 239 0.65 11.08 6.96
N PHE A 240 -0.43 11.85 7.07
CA PHE A 240 -1.74 11.44 6.57
C PHE A 240 -1.69 11.24 5.05
N ILE A 241 -2.40 10.23 4.61
CA ILE A 241 -2.58 9.82 3.21
C ILE A 241 -4.07 9.80 2.96
N ASP A 242 -4.48 10.35 1.83
CA ASP A 242 -5.88 10.28 1.43
C ASP A 242 -6.28 8.85 1.04
N HIS A 243 -7.51 8.49 1.34
CA HIS A 243 -8.14 7.25 0.91
C HIS A 243 -7.43 5.93 1.32
N LEU A 244 -6.77 5.88 2.50
CA LEU A 244 -6.26 4.62 3.04
C LEU A 244 -7.41 3.71 3.51
N PRO A 245 -7.44 2.44 3.06
CA PRO A 245 -8.38 1.47 3.61
C PRO A 245 -8.17 1.24 5.10
N ALA A 246 -9.25 1.05 5.86
CA ALA A 246 -9.18 0.79 7.30
C ALA A 246 -8.28 -0.43 7.64
N SER A 247 -8.28 -1.46 6.80
CA SER A 247 -7.41 -2.64 6.95
C SER A 247 -5.92 -2.31 6.88
N THR A 248 -5.55 -1.34 6.06
CA THR A 248 -4.16 -0.86 5.93
C THR A 248 -3.80 0.02 7.12
N LEU A 249 -4.71 0.89 7.57
CA LEU A 249 -4.55 1.70 8.79
C LEU A 249 -4.34 0.81 10.02
N ASP A 250 -5.09 -0.27 10.16
CA ASP A 250 -4.95 -1.21 11.29
C ASP A 250 -3.57 -1.89 11.33
N ALA A 251 -2.96 -2.14 10.17
CA ALA A 251 -1.60 -2.65 10.10
C ALA A 251 -0.57 -1.66 10.65
N PHE A 252 -0.83 -0.35 10.53
CA PHE A 252 0.08 0.72 10.95
C PHE A 252 -0.26 1.34 12.30
N ARG A 253 -1.38 0.98 12.94
CA ARG A 253 -1.79 1.51 14.27
C ARG A 253 -0.74 1.39 15.37
N ALA A 254 0.18 0.46 15.27
CA ALA A 254 1.26 0.32 16.25
C ALA A 254 2.40 1.34 16.05
N THR A 255 2.46 1.98 14.87
CA THR A 255 3.45 3.00 14.48
C THR A 255 2.86 4.42 14.43
N LEU A 256 1.54 4.54 14.40
CA LEU A 256 0.79 5.77 14.63
C LEU A 256 0.56 5.95 16.14
#